data_4de3ed2476bac2e39e25ec99d488d138
#
_entry.id   4de3ed2476bac2e39e25ec99d488d138
#
_cell.length_a   1.000
_cell.length_b   1.000
_cell.length_c   1.000
_cell.angle_alpha   90.00
_cell.angle_beta   90.00
_cell.angle_gamma   90.00
#
_symmetry.space_group_name_H-M   'P 1'
#
loop_
_entity.id
_entity.type
_entity.pdbx_description
1 polymer ?
#
loop_
_entity_poly.entity_id
_entity_poly.type
_entity_poly.pdbx_seq_one_letter_code
_entity_poly.pdbx_strand_id
1 'polypeptide(L)'
;MPIIHIHDRQTREYLRTEDWTQTAPWVALPADAVSAETVPLPPPRAGFARVLTITGDAWEYVEDHRGKQGWRDDGTPQVVETLGPLPDGWSGTAPVPALEAVHAAKQAEIRAGYDTALAGVLAGAEATATGVAVGSALMAVTDPDGLEYLVERLTARRVELEQGLAAAQAGEEPVAAVLAIVVSYPT
;
A
#
# COMPACT_ATOMS: atom_id res chain seq x y z
N MET A 1 19.29 18.48 44.48
CA MET A 1 19.91 17.35 43.78
C MET A 1 20.13 17.82 42.35
N PRO A 2 21.26 17.56 41.72
CA PRO A 2 21.46 17.92 40.33
C PRO A 2 20.50 17.11 39.45
N ILE A 3 19.96 17.76 38.45
CA ILE A 3 19.05 17.18 37.43
C ILE A 3 19.89 16.81 36.20
N ILE A 4 19.63 15.65 35.63
CA ILE A 4 20.27 15.19 34.39
C ILE A 4 19.23 14.86 33.33
N HIS A 5 19.63 15.04 32.08
CA HIS A 5 18.84 14.63 30.92
C HIS A 5 19.48 13.40 30.29
N ILE A 6 18.72 12.33 30.16
CA ILE A 6 19.13 11.07 29.55
C ILE A 6 18.78 11.09 28.05
N HIS A 7 19.72 10.66 27.22
CA HIS A 7 19.54 10.56 25.79
C HIS A 7 19.89 9.15 25.27
N ASP A 8 19.40 8.80 24.11
CA ASP A 8 19.81 7.59 23.41
C ASP A 8 21.25 7.71 22.94
N ARG A 9 22.06 6.66 23.10
CA ARG A 9 23.50 6.68 22.76
C ARG A 9 23.78 6.72 21.25
N GLN A 10 22.85 6.21 20.44
CA GLN A 10 23.02 6.13 18.98
C GLN A 10 22.39 7.33 18.30
N THR A 11 21.13 7.60 18.61
CA THR A 11 20.35 8.69 18.00
C THR A 11 20.56 10.02 18.71
N ARG A 12 21.05 10.02 19.95
CA ARG A 12 21.18 11.18 20.85
C ARG A 12 19.84 11.86 21.16
N GLU A 13 18.75 11.20 20.87
CA GLU A 13 17.39 11.68 21.15
C GLU A 13 17.16 11.73 22.67
N TYR A 14 16.54 12.81 23.14
CA TYR A 14 16.12 12.93 24.53
C TYR A 14 15.13 11.83 24.90
N LEU A 15 15.39 11.13 26.00
CA LEU A 15 14.53 10.08 26.54
C LEU A 15 13.74 10.55 27.75
N ARG A 16 14.44 11.05 28.77
CA ARG A 16 13.83 11.46 30.05
C ARG A 16 14.75 12.36 30.88
N THR A 17 14.17 12.91 31.91
CA THR A 17 14.88 13.69 32.93
C THR A 17 14.83 12.95 34.26
N GLU A 18 15.94 12.91 34.98
CA GLU A 18 16.07 12.25 36.27
C GLU A 18 16.82 13.11 37.30
N ASP A 19 16.53 12.87 38.57
CA ASP A 19 17.35 13.37 39.66
C ASP A 19 18.63 12.53 39.77
N TRP A 20 19.76 13.20 39.71
CA TRP A 20 21.07 12.52 39.85
C TRP A 20 21.51 12.46 41.31
N THR A 21 21.53 11.26 41.89
CA THR A 21 22.10 11.03 43.21
C THR A 21 23.58 10.65 43.08
N GLN A 22 24.42 11.67 43.19
CA GLN A 22 25.87 11.43 43.18
C GLN A 22 26.28 10.74 44.49
N THR A 23 26.82 9.52 44.40
CA THR A 23 27.24 8.73 45.54
C THR A 23 28.60 9.18 46.08
N ALA A 24 29.40 9.86 45.24
CA ALA A 24 30.67 10.48 45.62
C ALA A 24 31.06 11.60 44.63
N PRO A 25 31.86 12.62 45.06
CA PRO A 25 32.21 13.79 44.24
C PRO A 25 32.93 13.48 42.92
N TRP A 26 33.56 12.32 42.84
CA TRP A 26 34.36 11.86 41.67
C TRP A 26 33.58 10.95 40.71
N VAL A 27 32.32 10.68 41.00
CA VAL A 27 31.49 9.86 40.08
C VAL A 27 31.06 10.71 38.91
N ALA A 28 31.57 10.37 37.70
CA ALA A 28 31.17 11.02 36.47
C ALA A 28 29.70 10.71 36.11
N LEU A 29 29.07 11.60 35.34
CA LEU A 29 27.76 11.33 34.75
C LEU A 29 27.83 10.08 33.86
N PRO A 30 26.69 9.34 33.74
CA PRO A 30 26.55 8.30 32.72
C PRO A 30 26.88 8.82 31.33
N ALA A 31 27.39 7.96 30.45
CA ALA A 31 27.78 8.35 29.08
C ALA A 31 26.61 8.77 28.19
N ASP A 32 25.39 8.49 28.63
CA ASP A 32 24.10 8.84 27.99
C ASP A 32 23.35 9.93 28.76
N ALA A 33 24.07 10.73 29.58
CA ALA A 33 23.48 11.78 30.37
C ALA A 33 24.25 13.10 30.25
N VAL A 34 23.52 14.21 30.25
CA VAL A 34 24.07 15.57 30.36
C VAL A 34 23.44 16.30 31.56
N SER A 35 24.19 17.22 32.17
CA SER A 35 23.68 18.03 33.25
C SER A 35 22.66 19.05 32.75
N ALA A 36 21.50 19.12 33.38
CA ALA A 36 20.48 20.12 33.07
C ALA A 36 20.94 21.57 33.32
N GLU A 37 21.93 21.75 34.20
CA GLU A 37 22.47 23.08 34.52
C GLU A 37 23.36 23.60 33.38
N THR A 38 24.15 22.73 32.74
CA THR A 38 25.06 23.12 31.68
C THR A 38 24.45 23.03 30.28
N VAL A 39 23.49 22.07 30.10
CA VAL A 39 22.81 21.82 28.82
C VAL A 39 21.30 21.81 29.07
N PRO A 40 20.69 22.99 29.23
CA PRO A 40 19.27 23.10 29.53
C PRO A 40 18.40 22.56 28.39
N LEU A 41 17.43 21.72 28.76
CA LEU A 41 16.53 21.09 27.78
C LEU A 41 15.49 22.12 27.28
N PRO A 42 15.37 22.36 25.98
CA PRO A 42 14.36 23.25 25.44
C PRO A 42 12.95 22.65 25.58
N PRO A 43 11.88 23.46 25.56
CA PRO A 43 10.51 22.99 25.67
C PRO A 43 10.16 22.03 24.54
N PRO A 44 9.20 21.10 24.72
CA PRO A 44 8.76 20.21 23.65
C PRO A 44 8.12 21.02 22.52
N ARG A 45 8.40 20.60 21.27
CA ARG A 45 7.81 21.17 20.06
C ARG A 45 7.11 20.08 19.25
N ALA A 46 5.85 20.27 18.89
CA ALA A 46 5.07 19.30 18.12
C ALA A 46 5.74 19.02 16.75
N GLY A 47 5.86 17.75 16.39
CA GLY A 47 6.50 17.32 15.14
C GLY A 47 8.02 17.36 15.16
N PHE A 48 8.64 17.56 16.33
CA PHE A 48 10.11 17.58 16.46
C PHE A 48 10.54 16.75 17.67
N ALA A 49 11.61 15.99 17.49
CA ALA A 49 12.36 15.39 18.58
C ALA A 49 13.47 16.35 19.04
N ARG A 50 13.87 16.23 20.29
CA ARG A 50 15.01 16.96 20.86
C ARG A 50 16.21 16.03 20.84
N VAL A 51 17.25 16.43 20.13
CA VAL A 51 18.45 15.63 19.90
C VAL A 51 19.66 16.40 20.44
N LEU A 52 20.50 15.73 21.20
CA LEU A 52 21.75 16.32 21.69
C LEU A 52 22.71 16.51 20.51
N THR A 53 23.33 17.68 20.39
CA THR A 53 24.36 17.94 19.40
C THR A 53 25.51 16.93 19.49
N ILE A 54 26.28 16.80 18.42
CA ILE A 54 27.44 15.88 18.41
C ILE A 54 28.51 16.28 19.40
N THR A 55 28.59 17.57 19.71
CA THR A 55 29.49 18.15 20.71
C THR A 55 29.01 17.93 22.14
N GLY A 56 27.72 17.59 22.33
CA GLY A 56 27.13 17.35 23.64
C GLY A 56 26.85 18.62 24.45
N ASP A 57 26.88 19.79 23.83
CA ASP A 57 26.81 21.10 24.48
C ASP A 57 25.46 21.82 24.31
N ALA A 58 24.58 21.32 23.44
CA ALA A 58 23.27 21.89 23.18
C ALA A 58 22.27 20.84 22.72
N TRP A 59 20.97 21.20 22.79
CA TRP A 59 19.88 20.45 22.18
C TRP A 59 19.41 21.15 20.92
N GLU A 60 19.16 20.35 19.88
CA GLU A 60 18.58 20.80 18.62
C GLU A 60 17.22 20.14 18.40
N TYR A 61 16.36 20.79 17.59
CA TYR A 61 15.11 20.20 17.13
C TYR A 61 15.31 19.53 15.78
N VAL A 62 15.04 18.23 15.74
CA VAL A 62 15.03 17.44 14.50
C VAL A 62 13.59 17.08 14.17
N GLU A 63 13.19 17.21 12.93
CA GLU A 63 11.85 16.82 12.49
C GLU A 63 11.55 15.36 12.83
N ASP A 64 10.36 15.09 13.37
CA ASP A 64 9.91 13.75 13.71
C ASP A 64 8.68 13.38 12.89
N HIS A 65 8.93 12.62 11.85
CA HIS A 65 7.91 12.11 10.94
C HIS A 65 7.66 10.61 11.12
N ARG A 66 8.25 9.98 12.14
CA ARG A 66 8.09 8.55 12.43
C ARG A 66 6.61 8.18 12.57
N GLY A 67 6.24 7.03 12.00
CA GLY A 67 4.87 6.53 11.98
C GLY A 67 3.98 7.13 10.89
N LYS A 68 4.43 8.17 10.15
CA LYS A 68 3.67 8.65 8.99
C LYS A 68 3.68 7.62 7.88
N GLN A 69 2.49 7.35 7.36
CA GLN A 69 2.28 6.47 6.21
C GLN A 69 2.20 7.30 4.94
N GLY A 70 2.80 6.82 3.88
CA GLY A 70 2.79 7.47 2.58
C GLY A 70 3.28 6.53 1.49
N TRP A 71 3.67 7.09 0.37
CA TRP A 71 4.09 6.34 -0.82
C TRP A 71 5.39 6.93 -1.37
N ARG A 72 6.18 6.08 -2.01
CA ARG A 72 7.28 6.48 -2.88
C ARG A 72 6.75 6.88 -4.26
N ASP A 73 7.59 7.53 -5.05
CA ASP A 73 7.27 7.91 -6.44
C ASP A 73 6.90 6.70 -7.31
N ASP A 74 7.39 5.50 -6.98
CA ASP A 74 7.06 4.24 -7.66
C ASP A 74 5.73 3.61 -7.23
N GLY A 75 4.99 4.25 -6.31
CA GLY A 75 3.73 3.76 -5.78
C GLY A 75 3.85 2.75 -4.64
N THR A 76 5.07 2.46 -4.17
CA THR A 76 5.28 1.55 -3.04
C THR A 76 4.86 2.22 -1.73
N PRO A 77 3.98 1.59 -0.92
CA PRO A 77 3.63 2.13 0.39
C PRO A 77 4.86 2.10 1.32
N GLN A 78 5.05 3.18 2.06
CA GLN A 78 6.16 3.33 3.00
C GLN A 78 5.70 3.94 4.31
N VAL A 79 6.27 3.47 5.42
CA VAL A 79 6.16 4.11 6.74
C VAL A 79 7.49 4.76 7.06
N VAL A 80 7.46 5.99 7.57
CA VAL A 80 8.67 6.67 8.03
C VAL A 80 9.08 6.07 9.37
N GLU A 81 10.26 5.44 9.44
CA GLU A 81 10.78 4.79 10.64
C GLU A 81 11.91 5.57 11.30
N THR A 82 12.60 6.42 10.53
CA THR A 82 13.77 7.16 10.99
C THR A 82 13.43 8.59 11.39
N LEU A 83 14.16 9.10 12.40
CA LEU A 83 14.12 10.49 12.79
C LEU A 83 14.81 11.35 11.71
N GLY A 84 14.25 12.51 11.41
CA GLY A 84 14.76 13.43 10.41
C GLY A 84 13.71 13.87 9.40
N PRO A 85 14.14 14.54 8.34
CA PRO A 85 13.24 14.97 7.26
C PRO A 85 12.59 13.76 6.58
N LEU A 86 11.48 14.01 5.90
CA LEU A 86 10.83 13.00 5.08
C LEU A 86 11.82 12.46 4.03
N PRO A 87 11.80 11.13 3.76
CA PRO A 87 12.62 10.54 2.70
C PRO A 87 12.37 11.18 1.33
N ASP A 88 13.40 11.23 0.50
CA ASP A 88 13.26 11.70 -0.87
C ASP A 88 12.21 10.86 -1.62
N GLY A 89 11.38 11.53 -2.42
CA GLY A 89 10.30 10.88 -3.15
C GLY A 89 9.11 10.41 -2.28
N TRP A 90 9.03 10.85 -1.01
CA TRP A 90 7.89 10.54 -0.16
C TRP A 90 6.70 11.44 -0.47
N SER A 91 5.52 10.84 -0.63
CA SER A 91 4.25 11.54 -0.82
C SER A 91 3.20 11.04 0.18
N GLY A 92 2.44 11.95 0.78
CA GLY A 92 1.28 11.62 1.62
C GLY A 92 0.06 11.12 0.84
N THR A 93 0.11 11.18 -0.49
CA THR A 93 -0.97 10.75 -1.38
C THR A 93 -0.46 9.65 -2.30
N ALA A 94 -1.25 8.60 -2.49
CA ALA A 94 -0.91 7.54 -3.43
C ALA A 94 -0.73 8.14 -4.85
N PRO A 95 0.35 7.81 -5.57
CA PRO A 95 0.52 8.25 -6.93
C PRO A 95 -0.59 7.68 -7.81
N VAL A 96 -1.08 8.47 -8.74
CA VAL A 96 -2.07 8.02 -9.73
C VAL A 96 -1.37 7.04 -10.68
N PRO A 97 -1.87 5.79 -10.82
CA PRO A 97 -1.26 4.84 -11.74
C PRO A 97 -1.28 5.36 -13.18
N ALA A 98 -0.26 5.01 -13.96
CA ALA A 98 -0.23 5.34 -15.38
C ALA A 98 -1.46 4.72 -16.10
N LEU A 99 -2.13 5.52 -16.93
CA LEU A 99 -3.33 5.07 -17.68
C LEU A 99 -3.07 3.78 -18.46
N GLU A 100 -1.91 3.68 -19.09
CA GLU A 100 -1.52 2.49 -19.87
C GLU A 100 -1.47 1.22 -18.99
N ALA A 101 -0.92 1.32 -17.77
CA ALA A 101 -0.83 0.19 -16.85
C ALA A 101 -2.23 -0.24 -16.37
N VAL A 102 -3.08 0.73 -16.02
CA VAL A 102 -4.47 0.47 -15.59
C VAL A 102 -5.28 -0.14 -16.73
N HIS A 103 -5.14 0.39 -17.94
CA HIS A 103 -5.80 -0.14 -19.14
C HIS A 103 -5.37 -1.58 -19.44
N ALA A 104 -4.05 -1.86 -19.43
CA ALA A 104 -3.52 -3.21 -19.66
C ALA A 104 -4.00 -4.21 -18.62
N ALA A 105 -4.02 -3.81 -17.34
CA ALA A 105 -4.53 -4.64 -16.25
C ALA A 105 -6.04 -4.94 -16.44
N LYS A 106 -6.86 -3.95 -16.79
CA LYS A 106 -8.29 -4.14 -17.03
C LYS A 106 -8.55 -5.02 -18.25
N GLN A 107 -7.77 -4.85 -19.31
CA GLN A 107 -7.86 -5.71 -20.50
C GLN A 107 -7.52 -7.18 -20.17
N ALA A 108 -6.49 -7.41 -19.32
CA ALA A 108 -6.17 -8.74 -18.85
C ALA A 108 -7.29 -9.34 -17.98
N GLU A 109 -7.93 -8.54 -17.13
CA GLU A 109 -9.08 -8.94 -16.32
C GLU A 109 -10.28 -9.35 -17.19
N ILE A 110 -10.58 -8.58 -18.23
CA ILE A 110 -11.65 -8.91 -19.21
C ILE A 110 -11.37 -10.25 -19.90
N ARG A 111 -10.13 -10.48 -20.35
CA ARG A 111 -9.74 -11.75 -20.99
C ARG A 111 -9.84 -12.92 -20.01
N ALA A 112 -9.24 -12.80 -18.83
CA ALA A 112 -9.27 -13.86 -17.82
C ALA A 112 -10.71 -14.21 -17.39
N GLY A 113 -11.58 -13.19 -17.26
CA GLY A 113 -12.99 -13.40 -16.96
C GLY A 113 -13.71 -14.15 -18.07
N TYR A 114 -13.46 -13.79 -19.34
CA TYR A 114 -14.01 -14.51 -20.50
C TYR A 114 -13.55 -15.98 -20.53
N ASP A 115 -12.25 -16.21 -20.38
CA ASP A 115 -11.66 -17.56 -20.43
C ASP A 115 -12.22 -18.44 -19.30
N THR A 116 -12.38 -17.86 -18.10
CA THR A 116 -12.98 -18.55 -16.94
C THR A 116 -14.44 -18.90 -17.19
N ALA A 117 -15.24 -17.95 -17.72
CA ALA A 117 -16.64 -18.20 -18.01
C ALA A 117 -16.81 -19.25 -19.13
N LEU A 118 -15.99 -19.16 -20.19
CA LEU A 118 -15.98 -20.13 -21.28
C LEU A 118 -15.59 -21.54 -20.77
N ALA A 119 -14.54 -21.64 -19.96
CA ALA A 119 -14.17 -22.92 -19.34
C ALA A 119 -15.29 -23.51 -18.49
N GLY A 120 -16.02 -22.66 -17.74
CA GLY A 120 -17.19 -23.09 -16.97
C GLY A 120 -18.32 -23.64 -17.84
N VAL A 121 -18.62 -23.00 -18.96
CA VAL A 121 -19.61 -23.48 -19.92
C VAL A 121 -19.19 -24.84 -20.53
N LEU A 122 -17.92 -24.95 -20.94
CA LEU A 122 -17.38 -26.19 -21.52
C LEU A 122 -17.33 -27.33 -20.47
N ALA A 123 -16.88 -27.05 -19.24
CA ALA A 123 -16.87 -28.04 -18.16
C ALA A 123 -18.30 -28.48 -17.77
N GLY A 124 -19.26 -27.58 -17.79
CA GLY A 124 -20.69 -27.89 -17.62
C GLY A 124 -21.19 -28.85 -18.69
N ALA A 125 -20.82 -28.63 -19.95
CA ALA A 125 -21.15 -29.52 -21.06
C ALA A 125 -20.47 -30.89 -20.93
N GLU A 126 -19.20 -30.93 -20.51
CA GLU A 126 -18.46 -32.18 -20.28
C GLU A 126 -18.98 -32.95 -19.02
N ALA A 127 -19.25 -32.21 -17.93
CA ALA A 127 -19.81 -32.83 -16.71
C ALA A 127 -21.18 -33.41 -16.97
N THR A 128 -22.00 -32.79 -17.81
CA THR A 128 -23.29 -33.31 -18.25
C THR A 128 -23.11 -34.55 -19.12
N ALA A 129 -22.04 -34.61 -19.94
CA ALA A 129 -21.72 -35.79 -20.76
C ALA A 129 -21.14 -36.96 -19.95
N THR A 130 -20.42 -36.71 -18.85
CA THR A 130 -19.78 -37.77 -18.04
C THR A 130 -20.56 -38.17 -16.79
N GLY A 131 -21.34 -37.29 -16.19
CA GLY A 131 -21.98 -37.50 -14.89
C GLY A 131 -23.34 -38.24 -14.95
N VAL A 132 -23.98 -38.28 -16.09
CA VAL A 132 -25.23 -39.00 -16.30
C VAL A 132 -25.08 -39.80 -17.58
N ALA A 133 -24.44 -40.95 -17.42
CA ALA A 133 -24.19 -41.86 -18.52
C ALA A 133 -25.44 -42.01 -19.39
N VAL A 134 -25.36 -41.58 -20.65
CA VAL A 134 -26.32 -41.76 -21.74
C VAL A 134 -27.39 -40.68 -21.91
N GLY A 135 -27.92 -40.05 -20.86
CA GLY A 135 -28.94 -38.99 -21.03
C GLY A 135 -28.38 -37.63 -21.40
N SER A 136 -27.20 -37.27 -20.93
CA SER A 136 -26.62 -35.95 -21.06
C SER A 136 -25.63 -35.80 -22.18
N ALA A 137 -24.98 -36.89 -22.62
CA ALA A 137 -24.29 -36.92 -23.91
C ALA A 137 -25.29 -36.67 -25.05
N LEU A 138 -26.53 -37.10 -24.86
CA LEU A 138 -27.63 -36.84 -25.80
C LEU A 138 -28.03 -35.36 -25.77
N MET A 139 -28.01 -34.66 -24.62
CA MET A 139 -28.33 -33.22 -24.55
C MET A 139 -27.23 -32.33 -25.09
N ALA A 140 -25.95 -32.64 -24.85
CA ALA A 140 -24.84 -31.89 -25.47
C ALA A 140 -24.76 -32.09 -27.00
N VAL A 141 -25.25 -33.23 -27.49
CA VAL A 141 -25.39 -33.53 -28.93
C VAL A 141 -26.75 -33.08 -29.47
N THR A 142 -27.77 -32.92 -28.61
CA THR A 142 -29.15 -32.52 -29.02
C THR A 142 -29.49 -31.10 -28.78
N ASP A 143 -28.62 -30.30 -28.07
CA ASP A 143 -28.76 -28.85 -27.96
C ASP A 143 -27.45 -28.10 -28.29
N PRO A 144 -26.88 -28.27 -29.52
CA PRO A 144 -25.77 -27.46 -29.99
C PRO A 144 -26.14 -25.97 -30.03
N ASP A 145 -27.40 -25.65 -30.22
CA ASP A 145 -27.91 -24.28 -30.25
C ASP A 145 -27.81 -23.60 -28.88
N GLY A 146 -27.99 -24.34 -27.79
CA GLY A 146 -27.82 -23.85 -26.41
C GLY A 146 -26.40 -23.48 -26.07
N LEU A 147 -25.42 -24.32 -26.45
CA LEU A 147 -24.00 -24.03 -26.26
C LEU A 147 -23.56 -22.86 -27.13
N GLU A 148 -23.97 -22.83 -28.40
CA GLU A 148 -23.66 -21.73 -29.30
C GLU A 148 -24.23 -20.39 -28.77
N TYR A 149 -25.48 -20.38 -28.29
CA TYR A 149 -26.08 -19.24 -27.64
C TYR A 149 -25.32 -18.73 -26.42
N LEU A 150 -24.83 -19.63 -25.54
CA LEU A 150 -24.05 -19.20 -24.38
C LEU A 150 -22.70 -18.61 -24.81
N VAL A 151 -22.01 -19.20 -25.76
CA VAL A 151 -20.73 -18.68 -26.30
C VAL A 151 -20.96 -17.34 -26.97
N GLU A 152 -22.02 -17.16 -27.75
CA GLU A 152 -22.39 -15.88 -28.32
C GLU A 152 -22.64 -14.79 -27.28
N ARG A 153 -23.37 -15.12 -26.19
CA ARG A 153 -23.59 -14.19 -25.08
C ARG A 153 -22.32 -13.78 -24.37
N LEU A 154 -21.39 -14.74 -24.13
CA LEU A 154 -20.09 -14.44 -23.54
C LEU A 154 -19.27 -13.54 -24.45
N THR A 155 -19.27 -13.82 -25.75
CA THR A 155 -18.54 -13.03 -26.76
C THR A 155 -19.13 -11.61 -26.89
N ALA A 156 -20.44 -11.47 -26.92
CA ALA A 156 -21.12 -10.17 -26.94
C ALA A 156 -20.77 -9.35 -25.69
N ARG A 157 -20.78 -9.97 -24.51
CA ARG A 157 -20.41 -9.31 -23.26
C ARG A 157 -18.94 -8.88 -23.24
N ARG A 158 -18.04 -9.68 -23.77
CA ARG A 158 -16.63 -9.30 -23.92
C ARG A 158 -16.48 -8.06 -24.81
N VAL A 159 -17.12 -8.05 -25.96
CA VAL A 159 -17.11 -6.90 -26.90
C VAL A 159 -17.66 -5.64 -26.23
N GLU A 160 -18.74 -5.74 -25.45
CA GLU A 160 -19.31 -4.63 -24.69
C GLU A 160 -18.30 -4.07 -23.66
N LEU A 161 -17.62 -4.95 -22.92
CA LEU A 161 -16.59 -4.56 -21.93
C LEU A 161 -15.39 -3.91 -22.61
N GLU A 162 -14.91 -4.43 -23.74
CA GLU A 162 -13.82 -3.85 -24.53
C GLU A 162 -14.18 -2.47 -25.10
N GLN A 163 -15.41 -2.30 -25.57
CA GLN A 163 -15.94 -0.99 -26.01
C GLN A 163 -16.08 0.00 -24.85
N GLY A 164 -16.57 -0.47 -23.70
CA GLY A 164 -16.63 0.34 -22.48
C GLY A 164 -15.23 0.78 -22.02
N LEU A 165 -14.24 -0.10 -22.12
CA LEU A 165 -12.85 0.21 -21.82
C LEU A 165 -12.26 1.26 -22.76
N ALA A 166 -12.52 1.16 -24.07
CA ALA A 166 -12.09 2.15 -25.05
C ALA A 166 -12.76 3.52 -24.82
N ALA A 167 -14.06 3.53 -24.50
CA ALA A 167 -14.78 4.75 -24.18
C ALA A 167 -14.27 5.42 -22.89
N ALA A 168 -13.99 4.64 -21.85
CA ALA A 168 -13.43 5.12 -20.59
C ALA A 168 -12.05 5.76 -20.77
N GLN A 169 -11.22 5.21 -21.66
CA GLN A 169 -9.89 5.74 -21.98
C GLN A 169 -9.96 7.14 -22.65
N ALA A 170 -11.02 7.43 -23.38
CA ALA A 170 -11.22 8.69 -24.09
C ALA A 170 -11.94 9.77 -23.23
N GLY A 171 -12.33 9.45 -22.00
CA GLY A 171 -13.07 10.35 -21.10
C GLY A 171 -12.19 11.40 -20.42
N GLU A 172 -12.81 12.29 -19.63
CA GLU A 172 -12.12 13.37 -18.90
C GLU A 172 -11.27 12.84 -17.74
N GLU A 173 -11.71 11.78 -17.06
CA GLU A 173 -11.00 11.12 -15.96
C GLU A 173 -10.71 9.64 -16.30
N PRO A 174 -9.82 9.38 -17.26
CA PRO A 174 -9.69 8.06 -17.85
C PRO A 174 -9.27 6.98 -16.85
N VAL A 175 -8.38 7.27 -15.91
CA VAL A 175 -7.93 6.29 -14.90
C VAL A 175 -9.09 5.89 -13.99
N ALA A 176 -9.85 6.85 -13.48
CA ALA A 176 -11.00 6.59 -12.62
C ALA A 176 -12.10 5.82 -13.37
N ALA A 177 -12.38 6.22 -14.63
CA ALA A 177 -13.37 5.57 -15.47
C ALA A 177 -13.01 4.12 -15.80
N VAL A 178 -11.75 3.82 -16.12
CA VAL A 178 -11.26 2.46 -16.37
C VAL A 178 -11.34 1.60 -15.09
N LEU A 179 -10.96 2.14 -13.95
CA LEU A 179 -11.05 1.42 -12.67
C LEU A 179 -12.48 1.11 -12.25
N ALA A 180 -13.45 1.95 -12.63
CA ALA A 180 -14.86 1.76 -12.34
C ALA A 180 -15.53 0.65 -13.18
N ILE A 181 -14.90 0.15 -14.24
CA ILE A 181 -15.44 -0.94 -15.05
C ILE A 181 -15.48 -2.22 -14.23
N VAL A 182 -16.70 -2.75 -14.04
CA VAL A 182 -16.94 -4.03 -13.39
C VAL A 182 -16.94 -5.14 -14.44
N VAL A 183 -15.98 -6.04 -14.35
CA VAL A 183 -15.87 -7.20 -15.23
C VAL A 183 -16.74 -8.33 -14.67
N SER A 184 -17.83 -8.65 -15.38
CA SER A 184 -18.71 -9.76 -15.03
C SER A 184 -19.23 -10.42 -16.29
N TYR A 185 -19.32 -11.73 -16.27
CA TYR A 185 -19.86 -12.55 -17.36
C TYR A 185 -21.10 -13.31 -16.89
N PRO A 186 -22.10 -13.52 -17.77
CA PRO A 186 -23.23 -14.37 -17.43
C PRO A 186 -22.79 -15.81 -17.20
N THR A 187 -23.34 -16.44 -16.16
CA THR A 187 -23.16 -17.86 -15.80
C THR A 187 -24.40 -18.66 -16.21
#